data_8817b5380ae4b662ebc8460e1df4ba7e
#
_entry.id   8817b5380ae4b662ebc8460e1df4ba7e
#
_cell.length_a   1.000
_cell.length_b   1.000
_cell.length_c   1.000
_cell.angle_alpha   90.00
_cell.angle_beta   90.00
_cell.angle_gamma   90.00
#
_symmetry.space_group_name_H-M   'P 1'
#
loop_
_entity.id
_entity.type
_entity.pdbx_description
1 polymer ?
#
loop_
_entity_poly.entity_id
_entity_poly.type
_entity_poly.pdbx_seq_one_letter_code
_entity_poly.pdbx_strand_id
1 'polypeptide(L)'
;MTENVKKLAHQLIEWGVLHGAQDVYFLPNDTEIAISFRTGMQRTLYTQVSAEIGEKLIFHFKFIGGMDVGERRKAQLGATTYLIGETKQRLRLSSVGDFQNRESLVIRFLHRFGEQAEHFFFPHQLNEIEASCQKRGLYLFSGPVGSGKTTTMYRVAKKRSGEQQVIAIEDPVEIEEKRFLQLQTNEKIQLTYEALIKVCLRHHPDILIIGEIRDGETAQAVIRAALTGHTIFATIHARNLLGVQRRLIELGGPEHELAECLQGII
;
A
#
# COMPACT_ATOMS: atom_id res chain seq x y z
N MET A 1 19.25 20.94 15.82
CA MET A 1 18.73 20.92 14.44
C MET A 1 18.33 22.34 14.09
N THR A 2 18.90 22.92 13.04
CA THR A 2 18.65 24.31 12.67
C THR A 2 17.19 24.48 12.23
N GLU A 3 16.56 25.58 12.65
CA GLU A 3 15.17 25.94 12.33
C GLU A 3 14.89 25.90 10.83
N ASN A 4 15.91 26.19 10.03
CA ASN A 4 15.87 26.18 8.57
C ASN A 4 15.61 24.76 7.98
N VAL A 5 16.17 23.69 8.57
CA VAL A 5 15.96 22.29 8.11
C VAL A 5 14.53 21.83 8.38
N LYS A 6 13.97 22.17 9.55
CA LYS A 6 12.58 21.84 9.89
C LYS A 6 11.61 22.56 8.95
N LYS A 7 11.88 23.83 8.66
CA LYS A 7 11.05 24.62 7.73
C LYS A 7 11.07 24.02 6.33
N LEU A 8 12.25 23.66 5.83
CA LEU A 8 12.37 23.01 4.52
C LEU A 8 11.69 21.64 4.48
N ALA A 9 11.86 20.83 5.53
CA ALA A 9 11.15 19.56 5.66
C ALA A 9 9.62 19.74 5.61
N HIS A 10 9.11 20.76 6.32
CA HIS A 10 7.69 21.09 6.30
C HIS A 10 7.20 21.49 4.91
N GLN A 11 7.94 22.39 4.24
CA GLN A 11 7.62 22.81 2.87
C GLN A 11 7.57 21.64 1.88
N LEU A 12 8.50 20.70 2.00
CA LEU A 12 8.52 19.50 1.14
C LEU A 12 7.28 18.65 1.33
N ILE A 13 6.89 18.38 2.57
CA ILE A 13 5.70 17.55 2.84
C ILE A 13 4.43 18.28 2.46
N GLU A 14 4.32 19.58 2.77
CA GLU A 14 3.19 20.41 2.38
C GLU A 14 3.01 20.46 0.86
N TRP A 15 4.11 20.67 0.12
CA TRP A 15 4.09 20.67 -1.34
C TRP A 15 3.62 19.33 -1.90
N GLY A 16 4.14 18.23 -1.35
CA GLY A 16 3.75 16.88 -1.76
C GLY A 16 2.25 16.61 -1.56
N VAL A 17 1.69 17.05 -0.44
CA VAL A 17 0.26 16.92 -0.16
C VAL A 17 -0.57 17.78 -1.10
N LEU A 18 -0.23 19.05 -1.27
CA LEU A 18 -0.97 19.97 -2.14
C LEU A 18 -1.01 19.54 -3.61
N HIS A 19 0.04 18.86 -4.08
CA HIS A 19 0.14 18.41 -5.49
C HIS A 19 -0.20 16.92 -5.67
N GLY A 20 -0.70 16.24 -4.64
CA GLY A 20 -1.06 14.82 -4.72
C GLY A 20 0.13 13.91 -5.06
N ALA A 21 1.33 14.26 -4.57
CA ALA A 21 2.51 13.45 -4.80
C ALA A 21 2.37 12.06 -4.16
N GLN A 22 2.83 11.04 -4.86
CA GLN A 22 2.89 9.67 -4.35
C GLN A 22 4.15 9.45 -3.50
N ASP A 23 5.29 9.92 -4.01
CA ASP A 23 6.58 9.76 -3.35
C ASP A 23 7.42 11.03 -3.47
N VAL A 24 8.28 11.28 -2.48
CA VAL A 24 9.41 12.20 -2.59
C VAL A 24 10.72 11.44 -2.41
N TYR A 25 11.68 11.71 -3.26
CA TYR A 25 12.97 11.05 -3.34
C TYR A 25 14.08 12.02 -2.94
N PHE A 26 14.97 11.59 -2.06
CA PHE A 26 16.23 12.24 -1.71
C PHE A 26 17.36 11.36 -2.25
N LEU A 27 17.95 11.75 -3.35
CA LEU A 27 18.96 10.97 -4.04
C LEU A 27 20.31 11.70 -4.00
N PRO A 28 21.31 11.12 -3.31
CA PRO A 28 22.64 11.72 -3.23
C PRO A 28 23.38 11.61 -4.55
N ASN A 29 24.11 12.67 -4.89
CA ASN A 29 25.20 12.64 -5.84
C ASN A 29 26.51 13.03 -5.13
N ASP A 30 27.58 13.39 -5.84
CA ASP A 30 28.89 13.63 -5.23
C ASP A 30 28.92 14.82 -4.27
N THR A 31 28.16 15.86 -4.52
CA THR A 31 28.22 17.14 -3.76
C THR A 31 26.86 17.60 -3.24
N GLU A 32 25.79 17.04 -3.74
CA GLU A 32 24.42 17.51 -3.51
C GLU A 32 23.45 16.35 -3.29
N ILE A 33 22.28 16.65 -2.78
CA ILE A 33 21.14 15.74 -2.76
C ILE A 33 20.04 16.33 -3.65
N ALA A 34 19.66 15.57 -4.68
CA ALA A 34 18.55 15.91 -5.55
C ALA A 34 17.23 15.48 -4.89
N ILE A 35 16.29 16.41 -4.75
CA ILE A 35 14.95 16.17 -4.20
C ILE A 35 13.96 16.25 -5.34
N SER A 36 13.24 15.16 -5.56
CA SER A 36 12.25 15.04 -6.65
C SER A 36 10.97 14.38 -6.17
N PHE A 37 9.85 14.75 -6.77
CA PHE A 37 8.54 14.20 -6.48
C PHE A 37 8.04 13.32 -7.63
N ARG A 38 7.29 12.29 -7.29
CA ARG A 38 6.51 11.49 -8.22
C ARG A 38 5.04 11.86 -8.12
N THR A 39 4.47 12.27 -9.26
CA THR A 39 3.04 12.50 -9.41
C THR A 39 2.56 11.69 -10.61
N GLY A 40 1.77 10.65 -10.37
CA GLY A 40 1.39 9.67 -11.38
C GLY A 40 2.61 8.94 -11.97
N MET A 41 2.75 9.00 -13.30
CA MET A 41 3.87 8.34 -14.02
C MET A 41 5.13 9.21 -14.10
N GLN A 42 5.04 10.49 -13.74
CA GLN A 42 6.15 11.44 -13.91
C GLN A 42 6.91 11.65 -12.61
N ARG A 43 8.23 11.80 -12.74
CA ARG A 43 9.13 12.22 -11.67
C ARG A 43 9.73 13.56 -12.03
N THR A 44 9.48 14.58 -11.20
CA THR A 44 9.91 15.96 -11.43
C THR A 44 10.91 16.39 -10.37
N LEU A 45 12.04 16.95 -10.79
CA LEU A 45 13.01 17.55 -9.87
C LEU A 45 12.36 18.79 -9.23
N TYR A 46 12.37 18.83 -7.90
CA TYR A 46 11.88 19.96 -7.13
C TYR A 46 13.02 20.95 -6.81
N THR A 47 14.11 20.43 -6.26
CA THR A 47 15.30 21.21 -5.91
C THR A 47 16.53 20.35 -5.73
N GLN A 48 17.69 20.98 -5.68
CA GLN A 48 18.95 20.39 -5.25
C GLN A 48 19.45 21.17 -4.02
N VAL A 49 19.97 20.46 -3.04
CA VAL A 49 20.53 21.04 -1.82
C VAL A 49 21.92 20.49 -1.60
N SER A 50 22.79 21.26 -0.90
CA SER A 50 24.11 20.75 -0.55
C SER A 50 24.00 19.43 0.24
N ALA A 51 25.01 18.56 0.14
CA ALA A 51 25.06 17.29 0.86
C ALA A 51 24.78 17.49 2.36
N GLU A 52 25.36 18.54 2.97
CA GLU A 52 25.15 18.85 4.39
C GLU A 52 23.66 19.10 4.74
N ILE A 53 22.95 19.89 3.92
CA ILE A 53 21.53 20.19 4.15
C ILE A 53 20.69 18.94 3.91
N GLY A 54 20.98 18.19 2.86
CA GLY A 54 20.27 16.99 2.50
C GLY A 54 20.42 15.89 3.54
N GLU A 55 21.63 15.66 4.08
CA GLU A 55 21.86 14.72 5.17
C GLU A 55 21.09 15.12 6.44
N LYS A 56 21.04 16.40 6.76
CA LYS A 56 20.23 16.89 7.90
C LYS A 56 18.72 16.67 7.68
N LEU A 57 18.23 16.78 6.45
CA LEU A 57 16.84 16.44 6.10
C LEU A 57 16.58 14.96 6.25
N ILE A 58 17.44 14.08 5.72
CA ILE A 58 17.35 12.64 5.88
C ILE A 58 17.35 12.26 7.36
N PHE A 59 18.30 12.81 8.14
CA PHE A 59 18.34 12.63 9.59
C PHE A 59 17.04 13.02 10.27
N HIS A 60 16.48 14.18 9.90
CA HIS A 60 15.21 14.65 10.45
C HIS A 60 14.07 13.66 10.19
N PHE A 61 13.92 13.24 8.94
CA PHE A 61 12.87 12.30 8.57
C PHE A 61 13.06 10.91 9.21
N LYS A 62 14.29 10.42 9.28
CA LYS A 62 14.57 9.17 10.00
C LYS A 62 14.20 9.26 11.48
N PHE A 63 14.55 10.36 12.13
CA PHE A 63 14.24 10.59 13.54
C PHE A 63 12.73 10.55 13.80
N ILE A 64 11.94 11.31 13.03
CA ILE A 64 10.48 11.32 13.19
C ILE A 64 9.82 10.02 12.73
N GLY A 65 10.46 9.27 11.82
CA GLY A 65 10.03 7.96 11.32
C GLY A 65 10.37 6.78 12.24
N GLY A 66 11.04 7.03 13.39
CA GLY A 66 11.43 5.98 14.33
C GLY A 66 12.55 5.06 13.81
N MET A 67 13.40 5.57 12.90
CA MET A 67 14.51 4.85 12.29
C MET A 67 15.82 5.14 13.06
N ASP A 68 16.80 4.24 12.92
CA ASP A 68 18.13 4.46 13.47
C ASP A 68 18.89 5.53 12.66
N VAL A 69 19.08 6.69 13.25
CA VAL A 69 19.73 7.84 12.61
C VAL A 69 21.24 7.68 12.45
N GLY A 70 21.86 6.80 13.25
CA GLY A 70 23.29 6.52 13.20
C GLY A 70 23.68 5.51 12.11
N GLU A 71 22.79 4.61 11.76
CA GLU A 71 23.02 3.60 10.71
C GLU A 71 22.62 4.17 9.34
N ARG A 72 23.59 4.29 8.44
CA ARG A 72 23.40 4.92 7.12
C ARG A 72 23.43 3.94 5.95
N ARG A 73 23.93 2.72 6.16
CA ARG A 73 24.16 1.73 5.10
C ARG A 73 23.04 0.73 4.96
N LYS A 74 22.51 0.26 6.10
CA LYS A 74 21.45 -0.75 6.10
C LYS A 74 20.14 -0.17 5.62
N ALA A 75 19.41 -0.98 4.87
CA ALA A 75 18.03 -0.64 4.53
C ALA A 75 17.19 -0.53 5.80
N GLN A 76 16.46 0.56 5.91
CA GLN A 76 15.57 0.82 7.03
C GLN A 76 14.19 1.24 6.55
N LEU A 77 13.19 0.87 7.30
CA LEU A 77 11.80 1.27 7.09
C LEU A 77 11.30 2.02 8.32
N GLY A 78 10.55 3.09 8.08
CA GLY A 78 9.94 3.90 9.12
C GLY A 78 8.56 4.38 8.72
N ALA A 79 7.81 4.88 9.68
CA ALA A 79 6.51 5.47 9.44
C ALA A 79 6.25 6.62 10.44
N THR A 80 5.54 7.64 9.98
CA THR A 80 5.16 8.75 10.85
C THR A 80 3.86 9.38 10.38
N THR A 81 3.22 10.12 11.28
CA THR A 81 2.11 11.02 10.94
C THR A 81 2.62 12.44 11.02
N TYR A 82 2.64 13.12 9.90
CA TYR A 82 3.09 14.51 9.78
C TYR A 82 1.89 15.46 9.84
N LEU A 83 2.02 16.56 10.60
CA LEU A 83 0.96 17.56 10.73
C LEU A 83 1.22 18.73 9.76
N ILE A 84 0.22 19.05 8.94
CA ILE A 84 0.20 20.21 8.04
C ILE A 84 -1.05 21.01 8.38
N GLY A 85 -0.88 22.08 9.18
CA GLY A 85 -2.02 22.75 9.79
C GLY A 85 -2.84 21.76 10.63
N GLU A 86 -4.12 21.60 10.33
CA GLU A 86 -5.02 20.62 10.97
C GLU A 86 -5.02 19.25 10.30
N THR A 87 -4.39 19.13 9.12
CA THR A 87 -4.36 17.89 8.34
C THR A 87 -3.27 16.95 8.82
N LYS A 88 -3.63 15.69 9.04
CA LYS A 88 -2.70 14.61 9.38
C LYS A 88 -2.34 13.83 8.12
N GLN A 89 -1.08 13.92 7.69
CA GLN A 89 -0.56 13.13 6.58
C GLN A 89 0.26 11.96 7.09
N ARG A 90 -0.12 10.73 6.76
CA ARG A 90 0.68 9.54 7.04
C ARG A 90 1.78 9.39 6.00
N LEU A 91 2.98 9.11 6.47
CA LEU A 91 4.18 8.96 5.65
C LEU A 91 4.84 7.60 5.95
N ARG A 92 5.32 6.94 4.91
CA ARG A 92 6.23 5.80 5.01
C ARG A 92 7.59 6.21 4.49
N LEU A 93 8.61 5.79 5.21
CA LEU A 93 9.98 6.15 4.92
C LEU A 93 10.78 4.87 4.60
N SER A 94 11.63 4.95 3.61
CA SER A 94 12.60 3.90 3.29
C SER A 94 13.95 4.55 3.02
N SER A 95 14.97 4.17 3.78
CA SER A 95 16.33 4.63 3.54
C SER A 95 17.29 3.48 3.28
N VAL A 96 18.33 3.74 2.51
CA VAL A 96 19.43 2.81 2.23
C VAL A 96 20.67 3.59 1.79
N GLY A 97 21.83 3.12 2.19
CA GLY A 97 23.11 3.65 1.70
C GLY A 97 23.49 3.04 0.36
N ASP A 98 24.09 3.85 -0.52
CA ASP A 98 24.69 3.37 -1.76
C ASP A 98 26.08 2.72 -1.51
N PHE A 99 26.74 2.28 -2.58
CA PHE A 99 28.06 1.66 -2.50
C PHE A 99 29.17 2.59 -2.00
N GLN A 100 28.94 3.91 -1.99
CA GLN A 100 29.82 4.93 -1.44
C GLN A 100 29.42 5.37 -0.02
N ASN A 101 28.47 4.68 0.61
CA ASN A 101 27.89 5.00 1.92
C ASN A 101 27.15 6.35 1.97
N ARG A 102 26.65 6.85 0.82
CA ARG A 102 25.78 8.00 0.78
C ARG A 102 24.34 7.55 0.96
N GLU A 103 23.65 8.12 1.93
CA GLU A 103 22.30 7.70 2.27
C GLU A 103 21.26 8.32 1.34
N SER A 104 20.36 7.50 0.81
CA SER A 104 19.16 7.91 0.11
C SER A 104 17.94 7.74 0.99
N LEU A 105 16.89 8.51 0.73
CA LEU A 105 15.59 8.39 1.40
C LEU A 105 14.47 8.54 0.39
N VAL A 106 13.48 7.67 0.53
CA VAL A 106 12.18 7.80 -0.16
C VAL A 106 11.10 7.93 0.89
N ILE A 107 10.22 8.93 0.72
CA ILE A 107 9.05 9.13 1.58
C ILE A 107 7.82 8.96 0.71
N ARG A 108 6.97 7.98 1.03
CA ARG A 108 5.69 7.73 0.41
C ARG A 108 4.57 8.41 1.18
N PHE A 109 3.74 9.14 0.45
CA PHE A 109 2.52 9.75 0.97
C PHE A 109 1.40 8.72 0.94
N LEU A 110 0.82 8.42 2.10
CA LEU A 110 -0.34 7.52 2.20
C LEU A 110 -1.60 8.39 2.17
N HIS A 111 -2.32 8.31 1.06
CA HIS A 111 -3.54 9.09 0.88
C HIS A 111 -4.73 8.41 1.56
N ARG A 112 -5.69 9.20 2.05
CA ARG A 112 -6.95 8.67 2.55
C ARG A 112 -7.89 8.35 1.40
N PHE A 113 -8.69 7.31 1.59
CA PHE A 113 -9.70 6.93 0.62
C PHE A 113 -10.77 8.03 0.50
N GLY A 114 -11.01 8.50 -0.73
CA GLY A 114 -12.02 9.53 -1.02
C GLY A 114 -11.57 10.98 -0.83
N GLU A 115 -10.32 11.26 -0.42
CA GLU A 115 -9.78 12.64 -0.39
C GLU A 115 -9.38 13.13 -1.79
N GLN A 116 -9.05 12.21 -2.71
CA GLN A 116 -8.86 12.53 -4.13
C GLN A 116 -10.08 12.09 -4.93
N ALA A 117 -10.46 12.89 -5.92
CA ALA A 117 -11.53 12.52 -6.84
C ALA A 117 -11.14 11.21 -7.57
N GLU A 118 -11.93 10.16 -7.34
CA GLU A 118 -11.73 8.88 -8.02
C GLU A 118 -12.22 9.03 -9.46
N HIS A 119 -11.30 8.96 -10.42
CA HIS A 119 -11.62 9.00 -11.83
C HIS A 119 -11.57 7.59 -12.42
N PHE A 120 -12.72 7.04 -12.71
CA PHE A 120 -12.85 5.79 -13.46
C PHE A 120 -13.02 6.10 -14.94
N PHE A 121 -12.23 5.45 -15.81
CA PHE A 121 -12.36 5.60 -17.26
C PHE A 121 -13.75 5.17 -17.74
N PHE A 122 -14.32 4.15 -17.11
CA PHE A 122 -15.64 3.60 -17.44
C PHE A 122 -16.48 3.45 -16.17
N PRO A 123 -17.14 4.53 -15.68
CA PRO A 123 -17.89 4.49 -14.41
C PRO A 123 -19.02 3.45 -14.40
N HIS A 124 -19.61 3.11 -15.56
CA HIS A 124 -20.66 2.09 -15.67
C HIS A 124 -20.12 0.68 -15.30
N GLN A 125 -18.87 0.36 -15.65
CA GLN A 125 -18.26 -0.93 -15.31
C GLN A 125 -18.11 -1.11 -13.81
N LEU A 126 -17.91 -0.02 -13.05
CA LEU A 126 -17.86 -0.11 -11.59
C LEU A 126 -19.18 -0.62 -11.01
N ASN A 127 -20.31 -0.17 -11.55
CA ASN A 127 -21.64 -0.65 -11.13
C ASN A 127 -21.83 -2.14 -11.46
N GLU A 128 -21.32 -2.59 -12.60
CA GLU A 128 -21.35 -4.01 -13.00
C GLU A 128 -20.47 -4.87 -12.07
N ILE A 129 -19.28 -4.39 -11.71
CA ILE A 129 -18.39 -5.05 -10.74
C ILE A 129 -19.08 -5.14 -9.38
N GLU A 130 -19.66 -4.04 -8.88
CA GLU A 130 -20.39 -4.01 -7.62
C GLU A 130 -21.58 -4.99 -7.61
N ALA A 131 -22.32 -5.08 -8.71
CA ALA A 131 -23.42 -6.02 -8.87
C ALA A 131 -22.93 -7.49 -8.93
N SER A 132 -21.80 -7.73 -9.54
CA SER A 132 -21.20 -9.07 -9.68
C SER A 132 -20.63 -9.62 -8.37
N CYS A 133 -20.14 -8.73 -7.48
CA CYS A 133 -19.50 -9.11 -6.22
C CYS A 133 -20.48 -9.43 -5.08
N GLN A 134 -21.68 -9.95 -5.37
CA GLN A 134 -22.71 -10.24 -4.36
C GLN A 134 -22.63 -11.65 -3.78
N LYS A 135 -22.07 -12.59 -4.52
CA LYS A 135 -21.94 -13.99 -4.08
C LYS A 135 -20.75 -14.17 -3.14
N ARG A 136 -20.83 -15.17 -2.27
CA ARG A 136 -19.68 -15.61 -1.46
C ARG A 136 -18.67 -16.31 -2.34
N GLY A 137 -17.38 -16.18 -2.01
CA GLY A 137 -16.28 -16.77 -2.75
C GLY A 137 -15.14 -15.77 -2.97
N LEU A 138 -14.23 -16.09 -3.87
CA LEU A 138 -13.01 -15.35 -4.15
C LEU A 138 -13.19 -14.41 -5.34
N TYR A 139 -12.87 -13.15 -5.15
CA TYR A 139 -12.77 -12.13 -6.19
C TYR A 139 -11.34 -11.60 -6.26
N LEU A 140 -10.75 -11.63 -7.45
CA LEU A 140 -9.37 -11.24 -7.68
C LEU A 140 -9.28 -9.95 -8.47
N PHE A 141 -8.64 -8.95 -7.89
CA PHE A 141 -8.34 -7.68 -8.54
C PHE A 141 -6.93 -7.72 -9.12
N SER A 142 -6.82 -7.69 -10.43
CA SER A 142 -5.54 -7.89 -11.13
C SER A 142 -5.21 -6.74 -12.08
N GLY A 143 -3.92 -6.46 -12.24
CA GLY A 143 -3.43 -5.42 -13.13
C GLY A 143 -2.03 -4.94 -12.74
N PRO A 144 -1.41 -4.04 -13.53
CA PRO A 144 -0.11 -3.46 -13.23
C PRO A 144 -0.09 -2.67 -11.91
N VAL A 145 1.11 -2.36 -11.43
CA VAL A 145 1.28 -1.43 -10.30
C VAL A 145 0.71 -0.06 -10.67
N GLY A 146 -0.05 0.55 -9.78
CA GLY A 146 -0.66 1.86 -10.00
C GLY A 146 -1.92 1.86 -10.90
N SER A 147 -2.45 0.68 -11.30
CA SER A 147 -3.67 0.59 -12.12
C SER A 147 -4.98 0.82 -11.36
N GLY A 148 -4.92 1.01 -10.03
CA GLY A 148 -6.11 1.26 -9.22
C GLY A 148 -6.76 0.00 -8.62
N LYS A 149 -6.09 -1.17 -8.61
CA LYS A 149 -6.63 -2.42 -8.03
C LYS A 149 -7.17 -2.22 -6.61
N THR A 150 -6.31 -1.74 -5.71
CA THR A 150 -6.66 -1.49 -4.30
C THR A 150 -7.79 -0.47 -4.19
N THR A 151 -7.74 0.61 -4.97
CA THR A 151 -8.79 1.64 -4.99
C THR A 151 -10.14 1.06 -5.42
N THR A 152 -10.17 0.26 -6.50
CA THR A 152 -11.41 -0.38 -6.99
C THR A 152 -11.95 -1.39 -5.97
N MET A 153 -11.07 -2.23 -5.42
CA MET A 153 -11.42 -3.21 -4.38
C MET A 153 -12.02 -2.54 -3.14
N TYR A 154 -11.39 -1.47 -2.66
CA TYR A 154 -11.88 -0.69 -1.53
C TYR A 154 -13.21 0.00 -1.83
N ARG A 155 -13.39 0.51 -3.05
CA ARG A 155 -14.65 1.13 -3.47
C ARG A 155 -15.81 0.14 -3.41
N VAL A 156 -15.62 -1.06 -3.94
CA VAL A 156 -16.62 -2.13 -3.91
C VAL A 156 -16.93 -2.55 -2.46
N ALA A 157 -15.90 -2.75 -1.65
CA ALA A 157 -16.07 -3.13 -0.25
C ALA A 157 -16.75 -2.03 0.58
N LYS A 158 -16.37 -0.76 0.37
CA LYS A 158 -16.93 0.39 1.09
C LYS A 158 -18.42 0.56 0.87
N LYS A 159 -18.92 0.32 -0.32
CA LYS A 159 -20.35 0.39 -0.61
C LYS A 159 -21.16 -0.59 0.24
N ARG A 160 -20.57 -1.74 0.60
CA ARG A 160 -21.19 -2.78 1.41
C ARG A 160 -20.97 -2.58 2.92
N SER A 161 -19.95 -1.84 3.33
CA SER A 161 -19.54 -1.68 4.74
C SER A 161 -20.55 -0.99 5.67
N GLY A 162 -21.63 -0.42 5.13
CA GLY A 162 -22.70 0.17 5.94
C GLY A 162 -23.49 -0.86 6.75
N GLU A 163 -23.58 -2.10 6.23
CA GLU A 163 -24.33 -3.22 6.82
C GLU A 163 -23.45 -4.46 7.07
N GLN A 164 -22.22 -4.44 6.56
CA GLN A 164 -21.32 -5.59 6.57
C GLN A 164 -19.99 -5.27 7.25
N GLN A 165 -19.49 -6.22 8.03
CA GLN A 165 -18.17 -6.12 8.62
C GLN A 165 -17.09 -6.40 7.58
N VAL A 166 -16.22 -5.42 7.34
CA VAL A 166 -15.07 -5.54 6.46
C VAL A 166 -13.79 -5.58 7.28
N ILE A 167 -12.99 -6.61 7.07
CA ILE A 167 -11.64 -6.73 7.64
C ILE A 167 -10.64 -6.72 6.49
N ALA A 168 -9.58 -5.93 6.60
CA ALA A 168 -8.49 -5.87 5.62
C ALA A 168 -7.17 -6.30 6.27
N ILE A 169 -6.39 -7.12 5.56
CA ILE A 169 -5.03 -7.53 5.92
C ILE A 169 -4.11 -7.07 4.81
N GLU A 170 -3.13 -6.24 5.12
CA GLU A 170 -2.29 -5.58 4.12
C GLU A 170 -0.81 -5.52 4.56
N ASP A 171 0.08 -5.37 3.60
CA ASP A 171 1.53 -5.24 3.82
C ASP A 171 2.14 -4.11 2.98
N PRO A 172 2.01 -2.90 3.52
CA PRO A 172 1.19 -2.43 4.61
C PRO A 172 -0.13 -1.83 4.16
N VAL A 173 -0.92 -1.32 5.12
CA VAL A 173 -2.10 -0.50 4.84
C VAL A 173 -1.69 0.76 4.06
N GLU A 174 -2.15 0.87 2.81
CA GLU A 174 -1.89 2.03 1.94
C GLU A 174 -3.02 3.07 2.00
N ILE A 175 -4.25 2.61 2.17
CA ILE A 175 -5.46 3.43 2.17
C ILE A 175 -6.15 3.28 3.54
N GLU A 176 -6.36 4.38 4.24
CA GLU A 176 -7.09 4.37 5.50
C GLU A 176 -8.61 4.46 5.26
N GLU A 177 -9.37 3.45 5.70
CA GLU A 177 -10.84 3.47 5.69
C GLU A 177 -11.39 3.20 7.10
N LYS A 178 -11.99 4.22 7.69
CA LYS A 178 -12.46 4.18 9.10
C LYS A 178 -13.54 3.13 9.40
N ARG A 179 -14.22 2.64 8.36
CA ARG A 179 -15.28 1.63 8.49
C ARG A 179 -14.74 0.21 8.47
N PHE A 180 -13.44 0.01 8.18
CA PHE A 180 -12.80 -1.29 8.10
C PHE A 180 -11.95 -1.55 9.34
N LEU A 181 -11.91 -2.78 9.78
CA LEU A 181 -10.85 -3.23 10.66
C LEU A 181 -9.62 -3.55 9.78
N GLN A 182 -8.60 -2.69 9.86
CA GLN A 182 -7.40 -2.83 9.03
C GLN A 182 -6.24 -3.36 9.85
N LEU A 183 -5.73 -4.50 9.45
CA LEU A 183 -4.59 -5.19 10.06
C LEU A 183 -3.39 -5.13 9.13
N GLN A 184 -2.22 -4.99 9.70
CA GLN A 184 -0.98 -4.96 8.96
C GLN A 184 -0.11 -6.16 9.33
N THR A 185 0.49 -6.80 8.33
CA THR A 185 1.46 -7.88 8.55
C THR A 185 2.69 -7.36 9.29
N ASN A 186 3.31 -8.23 10.09
CA ASN A 186 4.57 -7.94 10.75
C ASN A 186 5.34 -9.25 11.01
N GLU A 187 6.27 -9.57 10.14
CA GLU A 187 7.07 -10.80 10.22
C GLU A 187 7.89 -10.91 11.52
N LYS A 188 8.33 -9.78 12.10
CA LYS A 188 9.13 -9.77 13.33
C LYS A 188 8.39 -10.38 14.53
N ILE A 189 7.07 -10.31 14.52
CA ILE A 189 6.18 -10.86 15.56
C ILE A 189 5.27 -11.96 15.00
N GLN A 190 5.64 -12.56 13.86
CA GLN A 190 4.93 -13.66 13.19
C GLN A 190 3.48 -13.36 12.79
N LEU A 191 3.14 -12.10 12.58
CA LEU A 191 1.85 -11.70 12.00
C LEU A 191 1.93 -11.78 10.47
N THR A 192 1.94 -12.99 9.94
CA THR A 192 1.90 -13.27 8.49
C THR A 192 0.47 -13.16 7.96
N TYR A 193 0.30 -13.11 6.64
CA TYR A 193 -1.02 -13.16 6.01
C TYR A 193 -1.80 -14.39 6.47
N GLU A 194 -1.19 -15.58 6.43
CA GLU A 194 -1.83 -16.83 6.85
C GLU A 194 -2.32 -16.79 8.30
N ALA A 195 -1.44 -16.31 9.22
CA ALA A 195 -1.79 -16.20 10.63
C ALA A 195 -2.95 -15.24 10.87
N LEU A 196 -2.92 -14.06 10.21
CA LEU A 196 -3.97 -13.07 10.32
C LEU A 196 -5.30 -13.55 9.69
N ILE A 197 -5.25 -14.22 8.55
CA ILE A 197 -6.46 -14.82 7.93
C ILE A 197 -7.14 -15.78 8.93
N LYS A 198 -6.38 -16.71 9.54
CA LYS A 198 -6.93 -17.66 10.53
C LYS A 198 -7.61 -16.96 11.73
N VAL A 199 -7.04 -15.85 12.18
CA VAL A 199 -7.64 -15.05 13.27
C VAL A 199 -8.88 -14.32 12.78
N CYS A 200 -8.82 -13.68 11.61
CA CYS A 200 -9.92 -12.90 11.06
C CYS A 200 -11.16 -13.74 10.81
N LEU A 201 -11.03 -15.00 10.37
CA LEU A 201 -12.18 -15.90 10.18
C LEU A 201 -12.97 -16.13 11.48
N ARG A 202 -12.34 -16.03 12.66
CA ARG A 202 -13.02 -16.10 13.96
C ARG A 202 -13.73 -14.80 14.33
N HIS A 203 -13.45 -13.71 13.64
CA HIS A 203 -14.17 -12.45 13.78
C HIS A 203 -15.42 -12.38 12.89
N HIS A 204 -15.71 -13.45 12.12
CA HIS A 204 -16.87 -13.56 11.24
C HIS A 204 -17.03 -12.38 10.27
N PRO A 205 -16.00 -12.02 9.48
CA PRO A 205 -16.12 -10.93 8.53
C PRO A 205 -17.10 -11.27 7.41
N ASP A 206 -17.90 -10.31 7.00
CA ASP A 206 -18.71 -10.46 5.78
C ASP A 206 -17.83 -10.34 4.52
N ILE A 207 -16.81 -9.49 4.60
CA ILE A 207 -15.80 -9.33 3.54
C ILE A 207 -14.42 -9.34 4.20
N LEU A 208 -13.52 -10.19 3.70
CA LEU A 208 -12.11 -10.20 4.06
C LEU A 208 -11.29 -9.74 2.86
N ILE A 209 -10.58 -8.63 3.03
CA ILE A 209 -9.67 -8.07 2.03
C ILE A 209 -8.27 -8.57 2.31
N ILE A 210 -7.60 -9.10 1.29
CA ILE A 210 -6.20 -9.50 1.30
C ILE A 210 -5.43 -8.58 0.35
N GLY A 211 -4.52 -7.78 0.90
CA GLY A 211 -3.77 -6.77 0.16
C GLY A 211 -3.16 -7.32 -1.12
N GLU A 212 -2.46 -8.43 -1.02
CA GLU A 212 -2.01 -9.17 -2.20
C GLU A 212 -1.67 -10.64 -1.90
N ILE A 213 -1.76 -11.49 -2.93
CA ILE A 213 -1.32 -12.89 -2.91
C ILE A 213 0.04 -12.98 -3.60
N ARG A 214 1.12 -13.18 -2.80
CA ARG A 214 2.50 -13.27 -3.30
C ARG A 214 3.07 -14.68 -3.27
N ASP A 215 2.63 -15.49 -2.32
CA ASP A 215 3.19 -16.80 -1.98
C ASP A 215 2.11 -17.88 -1.86
N GLY A 216 2.57 -19.13 -1.77
CA GLY A 216 1.69 -20.29 -1.73
C GLY A 216 0.91 -20.42 -0.42
N GLU A 217 1.46 -20.02 0.71
CA GLU A 217 0.79 -20.11 2.02
C GLU A 217 -0.40 -19.15 2.04
N THR A 218 -0.21 -17.92 1.57
CA THR A 218 -1.28 -16.93 1.42
C THR A 218 -2.34 -17.41 0.42
N ALA A 219 -1.94 -17.95 -0.74
CA ALA A 219 -2.86 -18.46 -1.77
C ALA A 219 -3.77 -19.57 -1.20
N GLN A 220 -3.18 -20.55 -0.54
CA GLN A 220 -3.93 -21.67 0.06
C GLN A 220 -4.86 -21.20 1.21
N ALA A 221 -4.41 -20.24 2.03
CA ALA A 221 -5.24 -19.69 3.10
C ALA A 221 -6.46 -18.94 2.54
N VAL A 222 -6.27 -18.17 1.48
CA VAL A 222 -7.33 -17.42 0.77
C VAL A 222 -8.35 -18.39 0.14
N ILE A 223 -7.89 -19.42 -0.57
CA ILE A 223 -8.76 -20.42 -1.21
C ILE A 223 -9.60 -21.15 -0.13
N ARG A 224 -8.96 -21.62 0.94
CA ARG A 224 -9.67 -22.29 2.05
C ARG A 224 -10.73 -21.39 2.69
N ALA A 225 -10.40 -20.12 2.93
CA ALA A 225 -11.35 -19.15 3.46
C ALA A 225 -12.54 -18.93 2.53
N ALA A 226 -12.32 -18.87 1.22
CA ALA A 226 -13.38 -18.72 0.22
C ALA A 226 -14.29 -19.98 0.16
N LEU A 227 -13.71 -21.18 0.20
CA LEU A 227 -14.45 -22.45 0.22
C LEU A 227 -15.30 -22.63 1.49
N THR A 228 -14.90 -22.01 2.61
CA THR A 228 -15.69 -22.04 3.86
C THR A 228 -16.83 -21.01 3.87
N GLY A 229 -17.11 -20.37 2.74
CA GLY A 229 -18.28 -19.52 2.56
C GLY A 229 -18.07 -18.05 2.93
N HIS A 230 -16.81 -17.58 2.99
CA HIS A 230 -16.49 -16.15 3.17
C HIS A 230 -16.39 -15.43 1.82
N THR A 231 -16.69 -14.14 1.80
CA THR A 231 -16.39 -13.30 0.64
C THR A 231 -14.97 -12.77 0.78
N ILE A 232 -14.09 -13.16 -0.12
CA ILE A 232 -12.68 -12.76 -0.12
C ILE A 232 -12.40 -11.86 -1.31
N PHE A 233 -11.87 -10.68 -1.06
CA PHE A 233 -11.31 -9.78 -2.07
C PHE A 233 -9.80 -9.81 -1.95
N ALA A 234 -9.08 -10.09 -3.03
CA ALA A 234 -7.62 -10.10 -2.98
C ALA A 234 -7.02 -9.46 -4.23
N THR A 235 -5.83 -8.86 -4.11
CA THR A 235 -5.08 -8.49 -5.29
C THR A 235 -4.07 -9.56 -5.68
N ILE A 236 -3.82 -9.67 -6.96
CA ILE A 236 -2.79 -10.54 -7.52
C ILE A 236 -2.16 -9.89 -8.74
N HIS A 237 -0.87 -10.05 -8.90
CA HIS A 237 -0.16 -9.55 -10.07
C HIS A 237 -0.14 -10.60 -11.18
N ALA A 238 -0.82 -10.29 -12.30
CA ALA A 238 -0.75 -11.08 -13.52
C ALA A 238 -0.85 -10.17 -14.76
N ARG A 239 -0.39 -10.68 -15.90
CA ARG A 239 -0.37 -9.91 -17.17
C ARG A 239 -1.74 -9.83 -17.85
N ASN A 240 -2.59 -10.82 -17.62
CA ASN A 240 -3.93 -10.92 -18.20
C ASN A 240 -4.79 -11.87 -17.37
N LEU A 241 -6.08 -11.96 -17.68
CA LEU A 241 -7.05 -12.77 -16.95
C LEU A 241 -6.65 -14.26 -16.86
N LEU A 242 -6.20 -14.85 -17.95
CA LEU A 242 -5.74 -16.26 -17.97
C LEU A 242 -4.49 -16.45 -17.11
N GLY A 243 -3.62 -15.43 -17.06
CA GLY A 243 -2.43 -15.42 -16.22
C GLY A 243 -2.76 -15.41 -14.72
N VAL A 244 -3.89 -14.85 -14.30
CA VAL A 244 -4.34 -14.85 -12.91
C VAL A 244 -4.57 -16.27 -12.40
N GLN A 245 -5.37 -17.06 -13.12
CA GLN A 245 -5.66 -18.43 -12.75
C GLN A 245 -4.38 -19.29 -12.73
N ARG A 246 -3.55 -19.18 -13.76
CA ARG A 246 -2.25 -19.88 -13.83
C ARG A 246 -1.36 -19.51 -12.64
N ARG A 247 -1.32 -18.22 -12.30
CA ARG A 247 -0.51 -17.76 -11.17
C ARG A 247 -0.95 -18.36 -9.84
N LEU A 248 -2.25 -18.50 -9.61
CA LEU A 248 -2.76 -19.17 -8.40
C LEU A 248 -2.41 -20.67 -8.37
N ILE A 249 -2.51 -21.34 -9.51
CA ILE A 249 -2.11 -22.77 -9.63
C ILE A 249 -0.61 -22.91 -9.37
N GLU A 250 0.23 -22.04 -9.95
CA GLU A 250 1.68 -22.02 -9.67
C GLU A 250 2.01 -21.79 -8.20
N LEU A 251 1.18 -21.02 -7.49
CA LEU A 251 1.28 -20.81 -6.03
C LEU A 251 0.71 -21.97 -5.21
N GLY A 252 0.35 -23.09 -5.86
CA GLY A 252 -0.11 -24.31 -5.20
C GLY A 252 -1.61 -24.34 -4.92
N GLY A 253 -2.43 -23.49 -5.55
CA GLY A 253 -3.87 -23.56 -5.51
C GLY A 253 -4.38 -24.72 -6.37
N PRO A 254 -5.13 -25.72 -5.81
CA PRO A 254 -5.69 -26.80 -6.61
C PRO A 254 -6.74 -26.28 -7.59
N GLU A 255 -6.64 -26.69 -8.86
CA GLU A 255 -7.52 -26.20 -9.93
C GLU A 255 -9.01 -26.46 -9.62
N HIS A 256 -9.33 -27.62 -9.06
CA HIS A 256 -10.72 -27.96 -8.70
C HIS A 256 -11.26 -27.06 -7.59
N GLU A 257 -10.47 -26.72 -6.57
CA GLU A 257 -10.86 -25.79 -5.50
C GLU A 257 -11.07 -24.37 -6.04
N LEU A 258 -10.22 -23.95 -6.96
CA LEU A 258 -10.38 -22.66 -7.65
C LEU A 258 -11.65 -22.60 -8.48
N ALA A 259 -12.00 -23.68 -9.19
CA ALA A 259 -13.24 -23.77 -9.95
C ALA A 259 -14.49 -23.62 -9.07
N GLU A 260 -14.43 -24.06 -7.81
CA GLU A 260 -15.53 -23.95 -6.86
C GLU A 260 -15.64 -22.57 -6.21
N CYS A 261 -14.52 -21.93 -5.88
CA CYS A 261 -14.53 -20.71 -5.06
C CYS A 261 -14.33 -19.41 -5.85
N LEU A 262 -13.72 -19.42 -7.05
CA LEU A 262 -13.41 -18.23 -7.83
C LEU A 262 -14.69 -17.69 -8.49
N GLN A 263 -15.17 -16.54 -8.04
CA GLN A 263 -16.40 -15.91 -8.53
C GLN A 263 -16.13 -14.83 -9.59
N GLY A 264 -14.95 -14.19 -9.57
CA GLY A 264 -14.64 -13.14 -10.54
C GLY A 264 -13.16 -12.74 -10.55
N ILE A 265 -12.73 -12.26 -11.70
CA ILE A 265 -11.42 -11.61 -11.91
C ILE A 265 -11.72 -10.23 -12.52
N ILE A 266 -11.23 -9.18 -11.85
CA ILE A 266 -11.48 -7.77 -12.14
C ILE A 266 -10.16 -7.11 -12.57
#